data_b9c19f4a3dd74730686307daeb503fcb
#
_entry.id   b9c19f4a3dd74730686307daeb503fcb
#
_cell.length_a   1.000
_cell.length_b   1.000
_cell.length_c   1.000
_cell.angle_alpha   90.00
_cell.angle_beta   90.00
_cell.angle_gamma   90.00
#
_symmetry.space_group_name_H-M   'P 1'
#
loop_
_entity.id
_entity.type
_entity.pdbx_description
1 polymer ?
#
loop_
_entity_poly.entity_id
_entity_poly.type
_entity_poly.pdbx_seq_one_letter_code
_entity_poly.pdbx_strand_id
1 'polypeptide(L)'
;IKSKTLSGYDVPYIPGWDCHGLPIETQVEKKVGKVGKKVDAKGFRELCREYAGKQVEGQKRDFIRLGVFGEWDNPYLTMDYKTEADILRVLGKVIENDHLVRGFKPVHWCMDCGSSLAEAEVEYEDKESPAIDVKFDVVDKSSFLEKTDCDVADADPALVIWTTTPWTLPANRAVCLHPDLDYVVVSFTQEGKKQLVLLAEALYSQAVLRYGAEDVQVVGRCRGCDLENMELKHPFYDRIVPIILGEHVTTDTGTGAVHTAPGHGVDDYVVGQRYGIEVDNPVGANGCFLEGTELFAGKHVLKANPEVIEVLQERGALLKHEKLLHSYPHCWRHKTPVIFRATPQWFIGMEKQNLRKDCVDAINNVNWIPGWGKARIEGMVDKSPDWCISRQRIWGVPIALFVHKETQEPHPDSVKLIEEVAKKVEQGGIDAWFELDAAELIGADAENYEKVHDTLDVWFDSGATNYSVIDQRDQLEFPADLYLEGSDQHRGWFQTSLKLSVAMRGKEPFKNVLTHGFVVDAHGKKMSKSAGNVVLPQKVFNSLGADILRLWVAATD
;
A
#
# COMPACT_ATOMS: atom_id res chain seq x y z
N ILE A 1 4.76 -30.12 14.95
CA ILE A 1 5.85 -30.45 15.89
C ILE A 1 5.60 -31.82 16.49
N LYS A 2 4.70 -31.98 17.45
CA LYS A 2 4.47 -33.23 18.21
C LYS A 2 4.35 -34.48 17.36
N SER A 3 3.56 -34.43 16.27
CA SER A 3 3.39 -35.58 15.36
C SER A 3 4.71 -36.02 14.73
N LYS A 4 5.51 -35.09 14.24
CA LYS A 4 6.81 -35.40 13.63
C LYS A 4 7.84 -35.88 14.66
N THR A 5 7.89 -35.24 15.84
CA THR A 5 8.75 -35.70 16.95
C THR A 5 8.41 -37.14 17.33
N LEU A 6 7.12 -37.49 17.49
CA LEU A 6 6.68 -38.86 17.76
C LEU A 6 7.01 -39.85 16.63
N SER A 7 7.18 -39.37 15.41
CA SER A 7 7.61 -40.16 14.22
C SER A 7 9.14 -40.27 14.10
N GLY A 8 9.91 -39.77 15.08
CA GLY A 8 11.37 -39.90 15.11
C GLY A 8 12.13 -38.78 14.35
N TYR A 9 11.46 -37.68 13.97
CA TYR A 9 12.13 -36.52 13.37
C TYR A 9 12.70 -35.62 14.48
N ASP A 10 13.82 -34.99 14.21
CA ASP A 10 14.27 -33.80 14.91
C ASP A 10 13.46 -32.60 14.43
N VAL A 11 12.81 -31.91 15.34
CA VAL A 11 11.87 -30.80 15.00
C VAL A 11 12.17 -29.59 15.89
N PRO A 12 13.28 -28.89 15.64
CA PRO A 12 13.56 -27.65 16.36
C PRO A 12 12.49 -26.61 16.00
N TYR A 13 11.92 -26.00 17.02
CA TYR A 13 10.92 -24.95 16.88
C TYR A 13 11.30 -23.75 17.73
N ILE A 14 11.63 -22.66 17.07
CA ILE A 14 11.99 -21.40 17.72
C ILE A 14 10.76 -20.50 17.73
N PRO A 15 10.15 -20.24 18.89
CA PRO A 15 9.09 -19.25 18.99
C PRO A 15 9.63 -17.87 18.69
N GLY A 16 8.79 -17.02 18.08
CA GLY A 16 9.20 -15.66 17.75
C GLY A 16 8.07 -14.65 17.77
N TRP A 17 8.44 -13.38 17.88
CA TRP A 17 7.52 -12.26 17.93
C TRP A 17 7.99 -11.08 17.10
N ASP A 18 7.06 -10.53 16.32
CA ASP A 18 7.20 -9.20 15.74
C ASP A 18 6.88 -8.17 16.80
N CYS A 19 7.86 -7.34 17.14
CA CYS A 19 7.81 -6.45 18.28
C CYS A 19 7.76 -4.96 17.90
N HIS A 20 7.82 -4.62 16.62
CA HIS A 20 7.82 -3.24 16.11
C HIS A 20 6.46 -2.79 15.57
N GLY A 21 6.37 -1.52 15.23
CA GLY A 21 5.32 -0.94 14.41
C GLY A 21 4.13 -0.38 15.16
N LEU A 22 3.15 0.05 14.38
CA LEU A 22 1.97 0.79 14.78
C LEU A 22 1.14 0.17 15.92
N PRO A 23 0.94 -1.16 16.00
CA PRO A 23 0.18 -1.74 17.11
C PRO A 23 0.73 -1.41 18.49
N ILE A 24 2.04 -1.42 18.61
CA ILE A 24 2.76 -1.10 19.86
C ILE A 24 2.70 0.40 20.12
N GLU A 25 3.09 1.22 19.13
CA GLU A 25 3.05 2.68 19.23
C GLU A 25 1.69 3.19 19.69
N THR A 26 0.61 2.73 19.07
CA THR A 26 -0.75 3.16 19.42
C THR A 26 -1.12 2.87 20.87
N GLN A 27 -0.67 1.75 21.43
CA GLN A 27 -0.94 1.43 22.85
C GLN A 27 -0.12 2.30 23.80
N VAL A 28 1.12 2.63 23.43
CA VAL A 28 1.96 3.55 24.21
C VAL A 28 1.43 4.97 24.10
N GLU A 29 1.08 5.45 22.90
CA GLU A 29 0.46 6.77 22.70
C GLU A 29 -0.80 7.00 23.54
N LYS A 30 -1.67 5.99 23.65
CA LYS A 30 -2.86 6.06 24.51
C LYS A 30 -2.53 6.36 25.98
N LYS A 31 -1.34 5.97 26.45
CA LYS A 31 -0.91 6.16 27.83
C LYS A 31 -0.15 7.48 28.04
N VAL A 32 0.76 7.81 27.13
CA VAL A 32 1.68 8.95 27.32
C VAL A 32 1.43 10.12 26.37
N GLY A 33 0.58 9.96 25.36
CA GLY A 33 0.33 10.93 24.29
C GLY A 33 1.37 10.85 23.18
N LYS A 34 1.19 11.69 22.15
CA LYS A 34 2.12 11.78 21.00
C LYS A 34 3.51 12.24 21.45
N VAL A 35 4.52 11.71 20.78
CA VAL A 35 5.93 12.09 20.95
C VAL A 35 6.11 13.61 20.83
N GLY A 36 7.05 14.16 21.62
CA GLY A 36 7.33 15.58 21.67
C GLY A 36 6.44 16.39 22.63
N LYS A 37 5.42 15.77 23.27
CA LYS A 37 4.58 16.43 24.29
C LYS A 37 5.02 16.13 25.71
N LYS A 38 5.05 14.85 26.09
CA LYS A 38 5.41 14.39 27.44
C LYS A 38 6.69 13.56 27.45
N VAL A 39 7.01 12.94 26.34
CA VAL A 39 8.13 12.02 26.17
C VAL A 39 8.82 12.36 24.85
N ASP A 40 10.15 12.34 24.83
CA ASP A 40 10.96 12.45 23.62
C ASP A 40 10.93 11.13 22.81
N ALA A 41 11.57 11.12 21.64
CA ALA A 41 11.56 9.96 20.75
C ALA A 41 12.27 8.74 21.38
N LYS A 42 13.38 8.94 22.12
CA LYS A 42 14.10 7.85 22.79
C LYS A 42 13.27 7.23 23.90
N GLY A 43 12.77 8.02 24.82
CA GLY A 43 11.91 7.55 25.90
C GLY A 43 10.63 6.88 25.39
N PHE A 44 10.09 7.33 24.23
CA PHE A 44 8.97 6.67 23.60
C PHE A 44 9.34 5.27 23.08
N ARG A 45 10.50 5.10 22.44
CA ARG A 45 11.01 3.79 22.00
C ARG A 45 11.26 2.85 23.19
N GLU A 46 11.81 3.34 24.28
CA GLU A 46 12.00 2.57 25.52
C GLU A 46 10.64 2.04 26.06
N LEU A 47 9.61 2.89 26.09
CA LEU A 47 8.26 2.48 26.50
C LEU A 47 7.62 1.48 25.52
N CYS A 48 7.88 1.59 24.23
CA CYS A 48 7.44 0.62 23.24
C CYS A 48 8.10 -0.75 23.48
N ARG A 49 9.40 -0.79 23.68
CA ARG A 49 10.16 -2.00 23.99
C ARG A 49 9.66 -2.67 25.29
N GLU A 50 9.45 -1.89 26.34
CA GLU A 50 8.88 -2.39 27.60
C GLU A 50 7.47 -2.97 27.40
N TYR A 51 6.61 -2.27 26.66
CA TYR A 51 5.26 -2.75 26.38
C TYR A 51 5.26 -4.05 25.57
N ALA A 52 6.07 -4.11 24.51
CA ALA A 52 6.22 -5.31 23.69
C ALA A 52 6.72 -6.50 24.52
N GLY A 53 7.74 -6.31 25.36
CA GLY A 53 8.26 -7.36 26.25
C GLY A 53 7.18 -7.92 27.20
N LYS A 54 6.31 -7.07 27.74
CA LYS A 54 5.18 -7.52 28.58
C LYS A 54 4.17 -8.37 27.79
N GLN A 55 3.93 -8.04 26.50
CA GLN A 55 3.04 -8.84 25.65
C GLN A 55 3.68 -10.20 25.32
N VAL A 56 4.96 -10.23 25.00
CA VAL A 56 5.73 -11.47 24.75
C VAL A 56 5.61 -12.42 25.95
N GLU A 57 5.90 -11.97 27.15
CA GLU A 57 5.84 -12.79 28.35
C GLU A 57 4.40 -13.31 28.64
N GLY A 58 3.38 -12.50 28.37
CA GLY A 58 1.99 -12.92 28.49
C GLY A 58 1.63 -14.03 27.52
N GLN A 59 1.95 -13.84 26.24
CA GLN A 59 1.66 -14.80 25.17
C GLN A 59 2.48 -16.09 25.33
N LYS A 60 3.76 -15.99 25.70
CA LYS A 60 4.61 -17.14 26.01
C LYS A 60 3.94 -18.07 27.04
N ARG A 61 3.45 -17.53 28.16
CA ARG A 61 2.73 -18.30 29.17
C ARG A 61 1.48 -18.99 28.62
N ASP A 62 0.73 -18.31 27.78
CA ASP A 62 -0.49 -18.87 27.18
C ASP A 62 -0.16 -20.01 26.21
N PHE A 63 0.86 -19.88 25.37
CA PHE A 63 1.31 -20.93 24.46
C PHE A 63 1.85 -22.14 25.21
N ILE A 64 2.64 -21.94 26.26
CA ILE A 64 3.11 -23.02 27.14
C ILE A 64 1.91 -23.71 27.79
N ARG A 65 0.91 -22.98 28.29
CA ARG A 65 -0.32 -23.51 28.87
C ARG A 65 -1.13 -24.33 27.87
N LEU A 66 -1.15 -23.94 26.60
CA LEU A 66 -1.77 -24.69 25.51
C LEU A 66 -0.95 -25.92 25.10
N GLY A 67 0.23 -26.11 25.68
CA GLY A 67 1.09 -27.25 25.43
C GLY A 67 1.84 -27.22 24.12
N VAL A 68 2.15 -26.03 23.60
CA VAL A 68 3.04 -25.86 22.45
C VAL A 68 4.48 -26.15 22.88
N PHE A 69 5.16 -27.06 22.17
CA PHE A 69 6.58 -27.38 22.42
C PHE A 69 7.44 -26.44 21.58
N GLY A 70 8.52 -25.94 22.14
CA GLY A 70 9.47 -25.05 21.50
C GLY A 70 10.58 -24.62 22.46
N GLU A 71 11.58 -23.96 21.94
CA GLU A 71 12.70 -23.37 22.70
C GLU A 71 12.27 -22.03 23.36
N TRP A 72 11.41 -22.13 24.37
CA TRP A 72 10.83 -20.95 25.03
C TRP A 72 11.87 -20.12 25.81
N ASP A 73 13.03 -20.68 26.13
CA ASP A 73 14.11 -19.97 26.83
C ASP A 73 15.05 -19.20 25.87
N ASN A 74 14.99 -19.50 24.58
CA ASN A 74 15.77 -18.84 23.56
C ASN A 74 14.91 -18.50 22.31
N PRO A 75 13.81 -17.75 22.47
CA PRO A 75 12.99 -17.29 21.36
C PRO A 75 13.77 -16.29 20.50
N TYR A 76 13.19 -15.85 19.39
CA TYR A 76 13.65 -14.64 18.73
C TYR A 76 12.63 -13.52 18.89
N LEU A 77 13.12 -12.28 19.04
CA LEU A 77 12.30 -11.08 19.06
C LEU A 77 12.85 -10.13 18.00
N THR A 78 12.00 -9.57 17.16
CA THR A 78 12.48 -8.61 16.15
C THR A 78 13.10 -7.36 16.80
N MET A 79 12.80 -7.10 18.08
CA MET A 79 13.39 -6.02 18.88
C MET A 79 14.67 -6.38 19.63
N ASP A 80 15.17 -7.63 19.55
CA ASP A 80 16.48 -7.95 20.10
C ASP A 80 17.57 -7.26 19.30
N TYR A 81 18.55 -6.67 19.97
CA TYR A 81 19.59 -5.84 19.32
C TYR A 81 20.32 -6.57 18.20
N LYS A 82 20.58 -7.87 18.39
CA LYS A 82 21.16 -8.70 17.32
C LYS A 82 20.20 -8.86 16.14
N THR A 83 18.92 -9.06 16.39
CA THR A 83 17.91 -9.21 15.33
C THR A 83 17.71 -7.88 14.59
N GLU A 84 17.65 -6.75 15.30
CA GLU A 84 17.61 -5.42 14.70
C GLU A 84 18.82 -5.21 13.76
N ALA A 85 20.02 -5.61 14.19
CA ALA A 85 21.22 -5.53 13.37
C ALA A 85 21.19 -6.48 12.15
N ASP A 86 20.68 -7.69 12.32
CA ASP A 86 20.55 -8.65 11.22
C ASP A 86 19.52 -8.18 10.18
N ILE A 87 18.43 -7.51 10.59
CA ILE A 87 17.48 -6.87 9.67
C ILE A 87 18.18 -5.78 8.84
N LEU A 88 19.06 -4.97 9.46
CA LEU A 88 19.89 -4.00 8.73
C LEU A 88 20.83 -4.69 7.73
N ARG A 89 21.42 -5.82 8.07
CA ARG A 89 22.25 -6.61 7.15
C ARG A 89 21.45 -7.16 5.98
N VAL A 90 20.20 -7.56 6.20
CA VAL A 90 19.28 -7.94 5.12
C VAL A 90 19.04 -6.77 4.18
N LEU A 91 18.80 -5.56 4.70
CA LEU A 91 18.70 -4.35 3.89
C LEU A 91 19.99 -4.11 3.09
N GLY A 92 21.15 -4.29 3.72
CA GLY A 92 22.47 -4.20 3.04
C GLY A 92 22.58 -5.17 1.86
N LYS A 93 22.14 -6.42 2.01
CA LYS A 93 22.12 -7.41 0.92
C LYS A 93 21.15 -7.07 -0.21
N VAL A 94 19.98 -6.54 0.12
CA VAL A 94 19.01 -6.04 -0.88
C VAL A 94 19.60 -4.90 -1.70
N ILE A 95 20.39 -4.01 -1.08
CA ILE A 95 21.09 -2.91 -1.77
C ILE A 95 22.24 -3.45 -2.61
N GLU A 96 23.06 -4.35 -2.06
CA GLU A 96 24.19 -4.98 -2.77
C GLU A 96 23.76 -5.65 -4.07
N ASN A 97 22.56 -6.28 -4.05
CA ASN A 97 21.95 -6.93 -5.22
C ASN A 97 21.12 -5.98 -6.08
N ASP A 98 21.23 -4.68 -5.87
CA ASP A 98 20.56 -3.62 -6.66
C ASP A 98 19.03 -3.74 -6.74
N HIS A 99 18.36 -4.15 -5.66
CA HIS A 99 16.89 -4.21 -5.59
C HIS A 99 16.25 -2.97 -4.97
N LEU A 100 17.04 -2.11 -4.29
CA LEU A 100 16.49 -0.91 -3.66
C LEU A 100 16.22 0.18 -4.71
N VAL A 101 15.05 0.81 -4.60
CA VAL A 101 14.63 1.93 -5.44
C VAL A 101 14.12 3.06 -4.56
N ARG A 102 14.56 4.28 -4.83
CA ARG A 102 13.90 5.47 -4.32
C ARG A 102 12.94 6.01 -5.36
N GLY A 103 11.72 6.39 -4.97
CA GLY A 103 10.74 6.90 -5.91
C GLY A 103 9.76 7.88 -5.27
N PHE A 104 9.31 8.84 -6.08
CA PHE A 104 8.19 9.72 -5.77
C PHE A 104 6.95 9.16 -6.45
N LYS A 105 6.29 8.18 -5.78
CA LYS A 105 5.18 7.41 -6.33
C LYS A 105 3.97 7.49 -5.42
N PRO A 106 2.74 7.37 -5.95
CA PRO A 106 1.55 7.22 -5.11
C PRO A 106 1.61 5.93 -4.31
N VAL A 107 1.44 6.05 -3.01
CA VAL A 107 1.34 4.94 -2.05
C VAL A 107 0.06 5.06 -1.25
N HIS A 108 -0.43 3.96 -0.71
CA HIS A 108 -1.48 4.02 0.31
C HIS A 108 -0.98 4.86 1.49
N TRP A 109 -1.74 5.88 1.85
CA TRP A 109 -1.41 6.81 2.91
C TRP A 109 -2.52 6.89 3.93
N CYS A 110 -2.21 6.58 5.17
CA CYS A 110 -3.13 6.78 6.28
C CYS A 110 -2.88 8.15 6.92
N MET A 111 -3.86 9.03 6.86
CA MET A 111 -3.77 10.39 7.39
C MET A 111 -3.70 10.42 8.92
N ASP A 112 -4.36 9.47 9.59
CA ASP A 112 -4.31 9.35 11.06
C ASP A 112 -2.97 8.82 11.54
N CYS A 113 -2.37 7.90 10.78
CA CYS A 113 -1.02 7.42 11.01
C CYS A 113 0.05 8.48 10.68
N GLY A 114 -0.20 9.34 9.68
CA GLY A 114 0.83 10.18 9.06
C GLY A 114 1.92 9.37 8.37
N SER A 115 1.58 8.21 7.77
CA SER A 115 2.56 7.29 7.18
C SER A 115 1.98 6.51 6.01
N SER A 116 2.88 6.03 5.15
CA SER A 116 2.59 5.04 4.12
C SER A 116 2.15 3.70 4.73
N LEU A 117 1.40 2.92 3.96
CA LEU A 117 0.95 1.57 4.29
C LEU A 117 1.37 0.60 3.19
N ALA A 118 1.73 -0.63 3.58
CA ALA A 118 1.83 -1.75 2.65
C ALA A 118 0.42 -2.24 2.25
N GLU A 119 0.34 -3.00 1.15
CA GLU A 119 -0.91 -3.62 0.71
C GLU A 119 -1.54 -4.53 1.80
N ALA A 120 -0.71 -5.23 2.56
CA ALA A 120 -1.14 -6.09 3.68
C ALA A 120 -1.74 -5.31 4.87
N GLU A 121 -1.54 -3.99 4.91
CA GLU A 121 -2.05 -3.10 5.97
C GLU A 121 -3.33 -2.36 5.55
N VAL A 122 -3.88 -2.69 4.37
CA VAL A 122 -5.12 -2.12 3.84
C VAL A 122 -6.22 -3.16 3.87
N GLU A 123 -7.36 -2.78 4.43
CA GLU A 123 -8.60 -3.55 4.41
C GLU A 123 -9.64 -2.81 3.57
N TYR A 124 -10.58 -3.54 3.00
CA TYR A 124 -11.64 -2.95 2.19
C TYR A 124 -12.96 -3.02 2.94
N GLU A 125 -13.61 -1.87 3.08
CA GLU A 125 -14.92 -1.74 3.72
C GLU A 125 -15.88 -0.97 2.80
N ASP A 126 -17.18 -1.24 2.92
CA ASP A 126 -18.18 -0.51 2.16
C ASP A 126 -18.28 0.93 2.66
N LYS A 127 -18.18 1.87 1.74
CA LYS A 127 -18.26 3.31 2.01
C LYS A 127 -19.16 4.01 1.01
N GLU A 128 -20.01 4.89 1.49
CA GLU A 128 -20.75 5.84 0.65
C GLU A 128 -19.84 7.00 0.26
N SER A 129 -19.64 7.18 -1.05
CA SER A 129 -18.86 8.29 -1.61
C SER A 129 -19.70 9.09 -2.61
N PRO A 130 -19.39 10.39 -2.83
CA PRO A 130 -19.96 11.11 -3.95
C PRO A 130 -19.43 10.55 -5.26
N ALA A 131 -20.32 10.28 -6.21
CA ALA A 131 -19.98 9.95 -7.59
C ALA A 131 -20.41 11.11 -8.49
N ILE A 132 -19.49 11.63 -9.29
CA ILE A 132 -19.74 12.80 -10.12
C ILE A 132 -19.32 12.58 -11.57
N ASP A 133 -20.10 13.15 -12.48
CA ASP A 133 -19.78 13.25 -13.91
C ASP A 133 -19.40 14.69 -14.22
N VAL A 134 -18.18 14.90 -14.74
CA VAL A 134 -17.58 16.24 -14.91
C VAL A 134 -17.13 16.45 -16.34
N LYS A 135 -17.50 17.60 -16.92
CA LYS A 135 -17.10 18.04 -18.25
C LYS A 135 -15.70 18.67 -18.23
N PHE A 136 -14.93 18.31 -19.25
CA PHE A 136 -13.70 18.97 -19.66
C PHE A 136 -13.91 19.53 -21.07
N ASP A 137 -14.03 20.84 -21.18
CA ASP A 137 -14.31 21.48 -22.47
C ASP A 137 -13.11 21.34 -23.41
N VAL A 138 -13.39 21.06 -24.69
CA VAL A 138 -12.38 20.94 -25.74
C VAL A 138 -11.85 22.32 -26.11
N VAL A 139 -10.52 22.47 -26.26
CA VAL A 139 -9.90 23.75 -26.65
C VAL A 139 -10.09 24.03 -28.15
N ASP A 140 -9.73 23.08 -29.01
CA ASP A 140 -9.89 23.17 -30.47
C ASP A 140 -11.14 22.43 -30.94
N LYS A 141 -12.26 23.14 -30.92
CA LYS A 141 -13.57 22.63 -31.36
C LYS A 141 -13.55 22.15 -32.82
N SER A 142 -12.85 22.84 -33.69
CA SER A 142 -12.85 22.51 -35.13
C SER A 142 -12.16 21.19 -35.39
N SER A 143 -10.98 20.99 -34.80
CA SER A 143 -10.24 19.74 -34.90
C SER A 143 -11.00 18.58 -34.25
N PHE A 144 -11.70 18.82 -33.14
CA PHE A 144 -12.51 17.81 -32.48
C PHE A 144 -13.66 17.33 -33.39
N LEU A 145 -14.43 18.26 -33.98
CA LEU A 145 -15.55 17.93 -34.85
C LEU A 145 -15.08 17.15 -36.08
N GLU A 146 -13.95 17.52 -36.69
CA GLU A 146 -13.34 16.79 -37.79
C GLU A 146 -12.95 15.36 -37.41
N LYS A 147 -12.21 15.20 -36.29
CA LYS A 147 -11.73 13.89 -35.81
C LYS A 147 -12.85 12.95 -35.36
N THR A 148 -13.99 13.50 -34.99
CA THR A 148 -15.14 12.72 -34.51
C THR A 148 -16.23 12.56 -35.57
N ASP A 149 -16.01 13.00 -36.79
CA ASP A 149 -16.98 13.00 -37.89
C ASP A 149 -18.35 13.60 -37.45
N CYS A 150 -18.29 14.74 -36.75
CA CYS A 150 -19.44 15.37 -36.10
C CYS A 150 -19.81 16.67 -36.85
N ASP A 151 -20.99 16.69 -37.41
CA ASP A 151 -21.52 17.87 -38.16
C ASP A 151 -22.28 18.88 -37.28
N VAL A 152 -22.50 18.56 -36.00
CA VAL A 152 -23.27 19.40 -35.06
C VAL A 152 -22.33 20.37 -34.33
N ALA A 153 -22.59 21.66 -34.47
CA ALA A 153 -21.75 22.70 -33.87
C ALA A 153 -22.55 23.70 -33.00
N ASP A 154 -23.74 23.32 -32.55
CA ASP A 154 -24.68 24.17 -31.80
C ASP A 154 -24.39 24.25 -30.28
N ALA A 155 -23.41 23.47 -29.79
CA ALA A 155 -22.87 23.55 -28.44
C ALA A 155 -21.34 23.36 -28.44
N ASP A 156 -20.67 23.71 -27.35
CA ASP A 156 -19.25 23.46 -27.19
C ASP A 156 -19.03 21.99 -26.76
N PRO A 157 -18.13 21.27 -27.45
CA PRO A 157 -17.86 19.88 -27.15
C PRO A 157 -17.06 19.73 -25.86
N ALA A 158 -17.37 18.69 -25.09
CA ALA A 158 -16.65 18.34 -23.87
C ALA A 158 -16.45 16.83 -23.78
N LEU A 159 -15.37 16.41 -23.11
CA LEU A 159 -15.23 15.05 -22.61
C LEU A 159 -15.84 14.96 -21.20
N VAL A 160 -16.46 13.85 -20.88
CA VAL A 160 -17.03 13.64 -19.53
C VAL A 160 -16.26 12.55 -18.83
N ILE A 161 -15.70 12.88 -17.68
CA ILE A 161 -15.10 11.90 -16.76
C ILE A 161 -16.08 11.55 -15.65
N TRP A 162 -15.91 10.37 -15.06
CA TRP A 162 -16.62 9.94 -13.87
C TRP A 162 -15.64 9.63 -12.75
N THR A 163 -15.94 10.10 -11.52
CA THR A 163 -15.07 9.85 -10.37
C THR A 163 -15.86 9.77 -9.07
N THR A 164 -15.37 8.95 -8.11
CA THR A 164 -15.85 8.89 -6.72
C THR A 164 -14.98 9.68 -5.75
N THR A 165 -13.91 10.31 -6.25
CA THR A 165 -12.94 11.09 -5.48
C THR A 165 -12.82 12.52 -6.00
N PRO A 166 -13.85 13.38 -5.87
CA PRO A 166 -13.80 14.76 -6.38
C PRO A 166 -12.59 15.56 -5.91
N TRP A 167 -12.10 15.25 -4.71
CA TRP A 167 -10.93 15.90 -4.10
C TRP A 167 -9.62 15.69 -4.88
N THR A 168 -9.57 14.76 -5.85
CA THR A 168 -8.36 14.57 -6.69
C THR A 168 -8.32 15.49 -7.91
N LEU A 169 -9.43 16.13 -8.26
CA LEU A 169 -9.51 17.04 -9.40
C LEU A 169 -8.53 18.23 -9.34
N PRO A 170 -8.23 18.85 -8.17
CA PRO A 170 -7.18 19.87 -8.10
C PRO A 170 -5.82 19.42 -8.59
N ALA A 171 -5.52 18.12 -8.50
CA ALA A 171 -4.27 17.51 -9.00
C ALA A 171 -4.39 16.93 -10.41
N ASN A 172 -5.50 17.15 -11.13
CA ASN A 172 -5.69 16.67 -12.49
C ASN A 172 -4.63 17.23 -13.44
N ARG A 173 -4.05 16.35 -14.29
CA ARG A 173 -3.02 16.69 -15.29
C ARG A 173 -3.34 16.18 -16.69
N ALA A 174 -4.31 15.26 -16.84
CA ALA A 174 -4.74 14.72 -18.12
C ALA A 174 -6.14 14.09 -18.02
N VAL A 175 -6.72 13.76 -19.17
CA VAL A 175 -7.87 12.84 -19.28
C VAL A 175 -7.43 11.66 -20.12
N CYS A 176 -7.62 10.43 -19.60
CA CYS A 176 -7.20 9.21 -20.25
C CYS A 176 -8.37 8.53 -20.97
N LEU A 177 -8.16 8.15 -22.23
CA LEU A 177 -9.05 7.31 -23.04
C LEU A 177 -8.39 5.94 -23.31
N HIS A 178 -9.20 4.93 -23.61
CA HIS A 178 -8.67 3.67 -24.12
C HIS A 178 -8.41 3.79 -25.63
N PRO A 179 -7.24 3.39 -26.15
CA PRO A 179 -6.91 3.56 -27.56
C PRO A 179 -7.88 2.86 -28.53
N ASP A 180 -8.33 1.68 -28.15
CA ASP A 180 -9.12 0.78 -29.01
C ASP A 180 -10.63 0.81 -28.78
N LEU A 181 -11.13 1.55 -27.80
CA LEU A 181 -12.57 1.70 -27.59
C LEU A 181 -13.17 2.67 -28.61
N ASP A 182 -14.41 2.37 -28.98
CA ASP A 182 -15.26 3.26 -29.78
C ASP A 182 -15.93 4.28 -28.87
N TYR A 183 -15.89 5.55 -29.29
CA TYR A 183 -16.51 6.68 -28.62
C TYR A 183 -17.55 7.33 -29.51
N VAL A 184 -18.58 7.87 -28.89
CA VAL A 184 -19.65 8.60 -29.56
C VAL A 184 -19.75 10.02 -29.04
N VAL A 185 -19.97 10.94 -29.94
CA VAL A 185 -20.38 12.33 -29.63
C VAL A 185 -21.89 12.33 -29.50
N VAL A 186 -22.40 12.70 -28.35
CA VAL A 186 -23.83 12.70 -28.03
C VAL A 186 -24.29 14.13 -27.83
N SER A 187 -25.29 14.57 -28.61
CA SER A 187 -26.03 15.80 -28.40
C SER A 187 -27.31 15.51 -27.63
N PHE A 188 -27.58 16.26 -26.58
CA PHE A 188 -28.82 16.16 -25.80
C PHE A 188 -29.17 17.46 -25.11
N THR A 189 -30.40 17.57 -24.60
CA THR A 189 -30.85 18.68 -23.78
C THR A 189 -30.89 18.25 -22.32
N GLN A 190 -30.31 19.05 -21.43
CA GLN A 190 -30.37 18.88 -19.99
C GLN A 190 -30.73 20.22 -19.32
N GLU A 191 -31.78 20.25 -18.52
CA GLU A 191 -32.28 21.48 -17.86
C GLU A 191 -32.44 22.67 -18.84
N GLY A 192 -32.90 22.38 -20.05
CA GLY A 192 -33.12 23.37 -21.10
C GLY A 192 -31.85 23.86 -21.81
N LYS A 193 -30.67 23.28 -21.50
CA LYS A 193 -29.40 23.63 -22.17
C LYS A 193 -28.94 22.49 -23.06
N LYS A 194 -28.51 22.83 -24.28
CA LYS A 194 -27.87 21.85 -25.15
C LYS A 194 -26.47 21.48 -24.66
N GLN A 195 -26.19 20.18 -24.68
CA GLN A 195 -24.90 19.57 -24.33
C GLN A 195 -24.38 18.80 -25.56
N LEU A 196 -23.08 18.84 -25.77
CA LEU A 196 -22.38 18.05 -26.78
C LEU A 196 -21.20 17.34 -26.09
N VAL A 197 -21.31 16.04 -25.86
CA VAL A 197 -20.32 15.34 -25.03
C VAL A 197 -19.81 14.08 -25.69
N LEU A 198 -18.54 13.73 -25.43
CA LEU A 198 -17.91 12.47 -25.81
C LEU A 198 -18.07 11.46 -24.67
N LEU A 199 -18.54 10.25 -25.01
CA LEU A 199 -18.72 9.11 -24.12
C LEU A 199 -18.31 7.82 -24.84
N ALA A 200 -17.85 6.81 -24.11
CA ALA A 200 -17.65 5.49 -24.69
C ALA A 200 -18.98 4.93 -25.22
N GLU A 201 -18.97 4.34 -26.43
CA GLU A 201 -20.19 3.83 -27.07
C GLU A 201 -20.91 2.78 -26.19
N ALA A 202 -20.16 1.94 -25.49
CA ALA A 202 -20.73 0.94 -24.59
C ALA A 202 -21.45 1.54 -23.36
N LEU A 203 -21.15 2.78 -22.97
CA LEU A 203 -21.63 3.41 -21.73
C LEU A 203 -22.60 4.58 -21.95
N TYR A 204 -22.68 5.16 -23.18
CA TYR A 204 -23.43 6.40 -23.39
C TYR A 204 -24.91 6.29 -23.01
N SER A 205 -25.55 5.16 -23.28
CA SER A 205 -26.97 4.97 -22.99
C SER A 205 -27.29 5.03 -21.49
N GLN A 206 -26.41 4.47 -20.67
CA GLN A 206 -26.53 4.54 -19.21
C GLN A 206 -26.21 5.96 -18.70
N ALA A 207 -25.20 6.61 -19.27
CA ALA A 207 -24.80 7.94 -18.89
C ALA A 207 -25.90 8.98 -19.16
N VAL A 208 -26.48 9.00 -20.38
CA VAL A 208 -27.56 9.94 -20.71
C VAL A 208 -28.83 9.73 -19.91
N LEU A 209 -29.15 8.46 -19.57
CA LEU A 209 -30.25 8.14 -18.67
C LEU A 209 -30.00 8.71 -17.26
N ARG A 210 -28.77 8.54 -16.74
CA ARG A 210 -28.33 9.09 -15.46
C ARG A 210 -28.39 10.61 -15.40
N TYR A 211 -28.13 11.27 -16.55
CA TYR A 211 -28.21 12.74 -16.66
C TYR A 211 -29.65 13.27 -16.74
N GLY A 212 -30.63 12.40 -16.99
CA GLY A 212 -32.00 12.83 -17.29
C GLY A 212 -32.07 13.60 -18.61
N ALA A 213 -31.29 13.17 -19.59
CA ALA A 213 -31.13 13.82 -20.88
C ALA A 213 -32.40 13.67 -21.74
N GLU A 214 -32.77 14.75 -22.44
CA GLU A 214 -33.85 14.79 -23.43
C GLU A 214 -33.26 15.00 -24.83
N ASP A 215 -33.99 14.64 -25.88
CA ASP A 215 -33.61 14.82 -27.30
C ASP A 215 -32.23 14.22 -27.64
N VAL A 216 -31.94 13.04 -27.13
CA VAL A 216 -30.63 12.38 -27.24
C VAL A 216 -30.37 11.93 -28.68
N GLN A 217 -29.24 12.36 -29.25
CA GLN A 217 -28.80 11.99 -30.60
C GLN A 217 -27.29 11.70 -30.60
N VAL A 218 -26.88 10.61 -31.24
CA VAL A 218 -25.47 10.36 -31.57
C VAL A 218 -25.16 11.09 -32.83
N VAL A 219 -24.24 12.02 -32.78
CA VAL A 219 -23.94 12.99 -33.86
C VAL A 219 -22.50 12.89 -34.38
N GLY A 220 -21.69 12.02 -33.82
CA GLY A 220 -20.32 11.77 -34.26
C GLY A 220 -19.76 10.48 -33.65
N ARG A 221 -18.66 9.95 -34.20
CA ARG A 221 -17.98 8.73 -33.76
C ARG A 221 -16.48 8.84 -34.00
N CYS A 222 -15.69 8.25 -33.12
CA CYS A 222 -14.24 8.09 -33.28
C CYS A 222 -13.73 6.93 -32.43
N ARG A 223 -12.47 6.59 -32.60
CA ARG A 223 -11.74 5.74 -31.65
C ARG A 223 -10.97 6.62 -30.65
N GLY A 224 -10.65 6.06 -29.48
CA GLY A 224 -9.89 6.83 -28.49
C GLY A 224 -8.54 7.30 -29.01
N CYS A 225 -7.85 6.51 -29.83
CA CYS A 225 -6.57 6.88 -30.43
C CYS A 225 -6.64 8.10 -31.39
N ASP A 226 -7.81 8.41 -31.96
CA ASP A 226 -7.96 9.56 -32.87
C ASP A 226 -7.85 10.89 -32.12
N LEU A 227 -8.12 10.89 -30.81
CA LEU A 227 -8.13 12.08 -29.96
C LEU A 227 -6.86 12.29 -29.15
N GLU A 228 -5.86 11.43 -29.31
CA GLU A 228 -4.59 11.54 -28.58
C GLU A 228 -3.96 12.93 -28.75
N ASN A 229 -3.44 13.47 -27.64
CA ASN A 229 -2.83 14.81 -27.54
C ASN A 229 -3.76 15.99 -27.81
N MET A 230 -5.08 15.81 -27.96
CA MET A 230 -6.00 16.93 -27.95
C MET A 230 -6.03 17.62 -26.59
N GLU A 231 -6.23 18.93 -26.60
CA GLU A 231 -6.21 19.77 -25.41
C GLU A 231 -7.61 20.00 -24.86
N LEU A 232 -7.72 19.91 -23.53
CA LEU A 232 -8.94 20.15 -22.77
C LEU A 232 -8.70 21.26 -21.74
N LYS A 233 -9.75 22.02 -21.43
CA LYS A 233 -9.74 22.97 -20.31
C LYS A 233 -10.04 22.25 -19.02
N HIS A 234 -9.23 22.49 -18.00
CA HIS A 234 -9.52 22.02 -16.65
C HIS A 234 -10.85 22.64 -16.16
N PRO A 235 -11.73 21.90 -15.43
CA PRO A 235 -13.10 22.35 -15.15
C PRO A 235 -13.21 23.58 -14.25
N PHE A 236 -12.16 23.94 -13.50
CA PHE A 236 -12.18 25.11 -12.61
C PHE A 236 -10.85 25.87 -12.48
N TYR A 237 -9.72 25.30 -12.93
CA TYR A 237 -8.43 26.04 -12.98
C TYR A 237 -8.13 26.57 -14.38
N ASP A 238 -7.37 27.64 -14.45
CA ASP A 238 -6.79 28.13 -15.71
C ASP A 238 -5.61 27.23 -16.12
N ARG A 239 -5.95 26.02 -16.55
CA ARG A 239 -5.00 24.97 -16.94
C ARG A 239 -5.52 24.23 -18.15
N ILE A 240 -4.62 23.96 -19.09
CA ILE A 240 -4.87 23.07 -20.21
C ILE A 240 -4.28 21.70 -19.88
N VAL A 241 -5.02 20.64 -20.20
CA VAL A 241 -4.63 19.25 -19.96
C VAL A 241 -4.81 18.43 -21.23
N PRO A 242 -3.89 17.51 -21.56
CA PRO A 242 -3.98 16.69 -22.76
C PRO A 242 -4.92 15.49 -22.56
N ILE A 243 -5.44 14.99 -23.69
CA ILE A 243 -5.96 13.62 -23.78
C ILE A 243 -4.77 12.68 -23.96
N ILE A 244 -4.70 11.66 -23.12
CA ILE A 244 -3.71 10.58 -23.18
C ILE A 244 -4.38 9.23 -23.35
N LEU A 245 -3.61 8.19 -23.67
CA LEU A 245 -4.13 6.85 -23.89
C LEU A 245 -3.63 5.85 -22.85
N GLY A 246 -4.55 4.99 -22.35
CA GLY A 246 -4.21 3.96 -21.36
C GLY A 246 -5.16 2.78 -21.42
N GLU A 247 -4.59 1.57 -21.36
CA GLU A 247 -5.34 0.31 -21.41
C GLU A 247 -6.13 0.01 -20.12
N HIS A 248 -5.89 0.77 -19.04
CA HIS A 248 -6.61 0.64 -17.76
C HIS A 248 -8.02 1.25 -17.80
N VAL A 249 -8.35 2.03 -18.82
CA VAL A 249 -9.71 2.56 -19.00
C VAL A 249 -10.63 1.42 -19.42
N THR A 250 -11.69 1.19 -18.66
CA THR A 250 -12.66 0.11 -18.89
C THR A 250 -14.05 0.64 -19.20
N THR A 251 -14.94 -0.26 -19.61
CA THR A 251 -16.36 0.02 -19.88
C THR A 251 -17.30 -0.62 -18.87
N ASP A 252 -16.80 -0.96 -17.67
CA ASP A 252 -17.61 -1.56 -16.62
C ASP A 252 -18.54 -0.54 -15.95
N THR A 253 -18.04 0.68 -15.75
CA THR A 253 -18.79 1.79 -15.13
C THR A 253 -18.28 3.14 -15.66
N GLY A 254 -19.04 4.21 -15.40
CA GLY A 254 -18.61 5.58 -15.67
C GLY A 254 -18.95 6.07 -17.07
N THR A 255 -17.96 6.60 -17.78
CA THR A 255 -18.10 7.27 -19.07
C THR A 255 -17.12 6.77 -20.14
N GLY A 256 -16.16 5.93 -19.77
CA GLY A 256 -15.06 5.51 -20.64
C GLY A 256 -13.94 6.53 -20.77
N ALA A 257 -13.96 7.59 -19.97
CA ALA A 257 -12.88 8.56 -19.83
C ALA A 257 -12.53 8.72 -18.35
N VAL A 258 -11.24 8.69 -18.04
CA VAL A 258 -10.72 8.74 -16.67
C VAL A 258 -9.89 10.01 -16.49
N HIS A 259 -10.22 10.83 -15.48
CA HIS A 259 -9.36 11.91 -15.09
C HIS A 259 -8.06 11.36 -14.50
N THR A 260 -6.93 11.93 -14.87
CA THR A 260 -5.61 11.43 -14.49
C THR A 260 -4.93 12.41 -13.56
N ALA A 261 -4.64 11.94 -12.32
CA ALA A 261 -3.88 12.66 -11.30
C ALA A 261 -2.71 11.77 -10.82
N PRO A 262 -1.51 11.85 -11.45
CA PRO A 262 -0.39 10.94 -11.20
C PRO A 262 0.07 10.86 -9.73
N GLY A 263 -0.22 11.87 -8.93
CA GLY A 263 0.06 11.87 -7.48
C GLY A 263 -0.93 11.10 -6.63
N HIS A 264 -2.08 10.68 -7.18
CA HIS A 264 -3.22 10.12 -6.44
C HIS A 264 -3.79 8.81 -7.01
N GLY A 265 -3.13 8.21 -7.99
CA GLY A 265 -3.51 6.92 -8.57
C GLY A 265 -2.30 6.18 -9.12
N VAL A 266 -2.25 4.85 -8.94
CA VAL A 266 -1.12 4.03 -9.43
C VAL A 266 -1.16 3.95 -10.96
N ASP A 267 -2.34 3.67 -11.53
CA ASP A 267 -2.52 3.62 -12.99
C ASP A 267 -2.27 4.99 -13.63
N ASP A 268 -2.74 6.07 -12.98
CA ASP A 268 -2.49 7.46 -13.38
C ASP A 268 -0.99 7.79 -13.39
N TYR A 269 -0.26 7.30 -12.39
CA TYR A 269 1.19 7.47 -12.31
C TYR A 269 1.88 6.73 -13.47
N VAL A 270 1.53 5.48 -13.69
CA VAL A 270 2.16 4.65 -14.75
C VAL A 270 1.91 5.24 -16.14
N VAL A 271 0.68 5.63 -16.45
CA VAL A 271 0.38 6.24 -17.74
C VAL A 271 0.98 7.64 -17.84
N GLY A 272 0.95 8.42 -16.76
CA GLY A 272 1.57 9.76 -16.71
C GLY A 272 3.07 9.73 -17.00
N GLN A 273 3.80 8.73 -16.50
CA GLN A 273 5.23 8.54 -16.79
C GLN A 273 5.49 8.30 -18.28
N ARG A 274 4.63 7.55 -18.98
CA ARG A 274 4.77 7.31 -20.44
C ARG A 274 4.64 8.60 -21.27
N TYR A 275 3.85 9.56 -20.79
CA TYR A 275 3.62 10.85 -21.43
C TYR A 275 4.49 11.99 -20.85
N GLY A 276 5.40 11.69 -19.93
CA GLY A 276 6.25 12.70 -19.29
C GLY A 276 5.49 13.70 -18.42
N ILE A 277 4.32 13.32 -17.91
CA ILE A 277 3.49 14.18 -17.06
C ILE A 277 4.11 14.23 -15.66
N GLU A 278 4.28 15.45 -15.14
CA GLU A 278 4.79 15.70 -13.80
C GLU A 278 3.83 15.14 -12.73
N VAL A 279 4.42 14.54 -11.69
CA VAL A 279 3.67 14.05 -10.55
C VAL A 279 3.40 15.19 -9.58
N ASP A 280 2.19 15.72 -9.62
CA ASP A 280 1.72 16.76 -8.69
C ASP A 280 1.04 16.14 -7.47
N ASN A 281 1.42 16.61 -6.28
CA ASN A 281 0.78 16.20 -5.04
C ASN A 281 0.47 17.40 -4.14
N PRO A 282 -0.71 18.00 -4.28
CA PRO A 282 -1.12 19.14 -3.46
C PRO A 282 -1.58 18.77 -2.04
N VAL A 283 -1.43 17.50 -1.60
CA VAL A 283 -1.96 17.02 -0.32
C VAL A 283 -0.85 16.71 0.66
N GLY A 284 -0.92 17.32 1.83
CA GLY A 284 0.03 17.11 2.93
C GLY A 284 -0.16 15.76 3.65
N ALA A 285 0.78 15.42 4.53
CA ALA A 285 0.77 14.19 5.31
C ALA A 285 -0.47 14.03 6.21
N ASN A 286 -1.05 15.14 6.64
CA ASN A 286 -2.27 15.22 7.46
C ASN A 286 -3.58 15.11 6.65
N GLY A 287 -3.48 14.88 5.32
CA GLY A 287 -4.63 14.83 4.43
C GLY A 287 -5.27 16.19 4.12
N CYS A 288 -4.59 17.28 4.42
CA CYS A 288 -5.06 18.62 4.06
C CYS A 288 -4.33 19.12 2.80
N PHE A 289 -5.05 19.86 1.97
CA PHE A 289 -4.43 20.56 0.85
C PHE A 289 -3.37 21.54 1.35
N LEU A 290 -2.24 21.60 0.64
CA LEU A 290 -1.13 22.53 0.92
C LEU A 290 -1.57 23.98 0.70
N GLU A 291 -0.90 24.95 1.36
CA GLU A 291 -1.24 26.36 1.30
C GLU A 291 -1.25 26.96 -0.13
N GLY A 292 -0.44 26.39 -1.06
CA GLY A 292 -0.43 26.79 -2.46
C GLY A 292 -1.58 26.24 -3.33
N THR A 293 -2.47 25.42 -2.77
CA THR A 293 -3.58 24.83 -3.53
C THR A 293 -4.71 25.86 -3.69
N GLU A 294 -4.88 26.39 -4.88
CA GLU A 294 -5.93 27.35 -5.19
C GLU A 294 -7.32 26.79 -4.82
N LEU A 295 -8.21 27.62 -4.29
CA LEU A 295 -9.57 27.35 -3.82
C LEU A 295 -9.68 26.45 -2.57
N PHE A 296 -8.75 25.50 -2.35
CA PHE A 296 -8.93 24.44 -1.36
C PHE A 296 -7.82 24.40 -0.27
N ALA A 297 -6.89 25.36 -0.26
CA ALA A 297 -5.79 25.43 0.72
C ALA A 297 -6.23 25.18 2.17
N GLY A 298 -5.51 24.32 2.89
CA GLY A 298 -5.75 23.98 4.29
C GLY A 298 -6.97 23.08 4.58
N LYS A 299 -7.79 22.76 3.56
CA LYS A 299 -8.98 21.91 3.74
C LYS A 299 -8.60 20.44 3.71
N HIS A 300 -9.22 19.66 4.58
CA HIS A 300 -9.04 18.20 4.59
C HIS A 300 -9.73 17.56 3.37
N VAL A 301 -9.03 16.74 2.60
CA VAL A 301 -9.47 16.20 1.30
C VAL A 301 -10.85 15.54 1.33
N LEU A 302 -11.14 14.68 2.31
CA LEU A 302 -12.44 14.02 2.40
C LEU A 302 -13.58 14.99 2.77
N LYS A 303 -13.27 16.11 3.40
CA LYS A 303 -14.25 17.18 3.75
C LYS A 303 -14.38 18.22 2.64
N ALA A 304 -13.44 18.29 1.71
CA ALA A 304 -13.46 19.22 0.59
C ALA A 304 -14.40 18.77 -0.55
N ASN A 305 -14.81 17.49 -0.58
CA ASN A 305 -15.67 16.99 -1.66
C ASN A 305 -16.93 17.84 -1.93
N PRO A 306 -17.72 18.27 -0.92
CA PRO A 306 -18.88 19.13 -1.18
C PRO A 306 -18.51 20.46 -1.85
N GLU A 307 -17.41 21.07 -1.42
CA GLU A 307 -16.95 22.36 -1.99
C GLU A 307 -16.42 22.21 -3.42
N VAL A 308 -15.72 21.10 -3.71
CA VAL A 308 -15.32 20.79 -5.10
C VAL A 308 -16.54 20.63 -5.99
N ILE A 309 -17.58 19.95 -5.51
CA ILE A 309 -18.84 19.77 -6.23
C ILE A 309 -19.55 21.12 -6.46
N GLU A 310 -19.57 21.99 -5.44
CA GLU A 310 -20.14 23.34 -5.55
C GLU A 310 -19.41 24.20 -6.61
N VAL A 311 -18.10 24.21 -6.58
CA VAL A 311 -17.28 24.90 -7.59
C VAL A 311 -17.56 24.38 -9.01
N LEU A 312 -17.65 23.06 -9.18
CA LEU A 312 -17.99 22.45 -10.48
C LEU A 312 -19.39 22.85 -10.96
N GLN A 313 -20.35 22.95 -10.05
CA GLN A 313 -21.71 23.37 -10.35
C GLN A 313 -21.74 24.86 -10.76
N GLU A 314 -21.07 25.74 -10.03
CA GLU A 314 -20.96 27.16 -10.34
C GLU A 314 -20.30 27.41 -11.70
N ARG A 315 -19.31 26.60 -12.06
CA ARG A 315 -18.61 26.66 -13.38
C ARG A 315 -19.40 25.99 -14.50
N GLY A 316 -20.52 25.31 -14.20
CA GLY A 316 -21.32 24.59 -15.19
C GLY A 316 -20.63 23.33 -15.75
N ALA A 317 -19.63 22.83 -15.06
CA ALA A 317 -18.88 21.63 -15.43
C ALA A 317 -19.49 20.33 -14.87
N LEU A 318 -20.37 20.40 -13.87
CA LEU A 318 -21.03 19.25 -13.26
C LEU A 318 -22.25 18.83 -14.07
N LEU A 319 -22.29 17.60 -14.59
CA LEU A 319 -23.48 17.02 -15.24
C LEU A 319 -24.36 16.25 -14.28
N LYS A 320 -23.73 15.48 -13.39
CA LYS A 320 -24.45 14.65 -12.42
C LYS A 320 -23.67 14.52 -11.13
N HIS A 321 -24.41 14.43 -10.02
CA HIS A 321 -23.91 14.04 -8.70
C HIS A 321 -24.88 13.05 -8.08
N GLU A 322 -24.36 11.94 -7.58
CA GLU A 322 -25.11 10.93 -6.84
C GLU A 322 -24.25 10.32 -5.72
N LYS A 323 -24.83 9.52 -4.86
CA LYS A 323 -24.13 8.76 -3.83
C LYS A 323 -23.96 7.33 -4.28
N LEU A 324 -22.76 6.80 -4.13
CA LEU A 324 -22.41 5.44 -4.47
C LEU A 324 -21.86 4.71 -3.27
N LEU A 325 -22.44 3.55 -2.96
CA LEU A 325 -21.88 2.61 -1.99
C LEU A 325 -20.92 1.67 -2.73
N HIS A 326 -19.66 1.68 -2.34
CA HIS A 326 -18.63 0.86 -2.97
C HIS A 326 -17.56 0.45 -1.97
N SER A 327 -16.80 -0.58 -2.31
CA SER A 327 -15.63 -1.03 -1.55
C SER A 327 -14.54 0.04 -1.59
N TYR A 328 -14.05 0.48 -0.42
CA TYR A 328 -13.06 1.55 -0.30
C TYR A 328 -11.92 1.12 0.64
N PRO A 329 -10.65 1.43 0.32
CA PRO A 329 -9.51 1.06 1.16
C PRO A 329 -9.51 1.83 2.49
N HIS A 330 -9.33 1.08 3.57
CA HIS A 330 -9.24 1.57 4.94
C HIS A 330 -7.96 1.10 5.60
N CYS A 331 -7.44 1.91 6.51
CA CYS A 331 -6.31 1.52 7.35
C CYS A 331 -6.73 0.37 8.27
N TRP A 332 -6.01 -0.76 8.19
CA TRP A 332 -6.29 -1.95 8.99
C TRP A 332 -6.39 -1.68 10.51
N ARG A 333 -5.71 -0.65 10.98
CA ARG A 333 -5.63 -0.32 12.41
C ARG A 333 -6.60 0.76 12.85
N HIS A 334 -6.68 1.88 12.14
CA HIS A 334 -7.57 3.00 12.49
C HIS A 334 -8.99 2.80 11.96
N LYS A 335 -9.18 1.89 11.00
CA LYS A 335 -10.47 1.68 10.31
C LYS A 335 -11.01 2.96 9.66
N THR A 336 -10.10 3.82 9.25
CA THR A 336 -10.39 5.08 8.56
C THR A 336 -9.97 5.00 7.11
N PRO A 337 -10.66 5.70 6.20
CA PRO A 337 -10.31 5.73 4.79
C PRO A 337 -8.87 6.17 4.56
N VAL A 338 -8.18 5.46 3.67
CA VAL A 338 -6.85 5.85 3.19
C VAL A 338 -6.96 6.54 1.85
N ILE A 339 -5.92 7.28 1.48
CA ILE A 339 -5.80 7.93 0.17
C ILE A 339 -4.55 7.40 -0.55
N PHE A 340 -4.50 7.54 -1.87
CA PHE A 340 -3.24 7.50 -2.59
C PHE A 340 -2.57 8.86 -2.52
N ARG A 341 -1.28 8.89 -2.18
CA ARG A 341 -0.49 10.11 -2.08
C ARG A 341 0.93 9.86 -2.55
N ALA A 342 1.37 10.60 -3.56
CA ALA A 342 2.77 10.57 -3.97
C ALA A 342 3.63 11.24 -2.90
N THR A 343 4.70 10.55 -2.52
CA THR A 343 5.67 11.02 -1.54
C THR A 343 7.00 10.28 -1.76
N PRO A 344 8.16 10.89 -1.47
CA PRO A 344 9.42 10.18 -1.54
C PRO A 344 9.40 8.98 -0.61
N GLN A 345 9.63 7.78 -1.15
CA GLN A 345 9.63 6.53 -0.41
C GLN A 345 10.73 5.61 -0.92
N TRP A 346 11.05 4.60 -0.12
CA TRP A 346 11.97 3.52 -0.47
C TRP A 346 11.19 2.25 -0.82
N PHE A 347 11.58 1.60 -1.89
CA PHE A 347 10.90 0.41 -2.41
C PHE A 347 11.89 -0.70 -2.71
N ILE A 348 11.43 -1.94 -2.58
CA ILE A 348 12.03 -3.07 -3.28
C ILE A 348 11.38 -3.13 -4.66
N GLY A 349 12.18 -2.89 -5.69
CA GLY A 349 11.74 -2.85 -7.09
C GLY A 349 11.47 -4.24 -7.62
N MET A 350 10.23 -4.55 -7.98
CA MET A 350 9.85 -5.89 -8.45
C MET A 350 10.37 -6.19 -9.86
N GLU A 351 10.58 -5.17 -10.69
CA GLU A 351 11.16 -5.34 -12.03
C GLU A 351 12.69 -5.25 -12.03
N LYS A 352 13.28 -4.69 -10.97
CA LYS A 352 14.74 -4.64 -10.85
C LYS A 352 15.32 -6.04 -10.73
N GLN A 353 16.39 -6.30 -11.49
CA GLN A 353 17.10 -7.58 -11.52
C GLN A 353 16.15 -8.78 -11.72
N ASN A 354 15.00 -8.57 -12.38
CA ASN A 354 13.97 -9.58 -12.65
C ASN A 354 13.34 -10.22 -11.39
N LEU A 355 13.34 -9.52 -10.26
CA LEU A 355 12.88 -10.06 -8.97
C LEU A 355 11.48 -10.70 -9.03
N ARG A 356 10.54 -10.08 -9.76
CA ARG A 356 9.18 -10.64 -9.95
C ARG A 356 9.23 -12.03 -10.56
N LYS A 357 9.94 -12.15 -11.69
CA LYS A 357 10.09 -13.42 -12.40
C LYS A 357 10.75 -14.47 -11.52
N ASP A 358 11.82 -14.12 -10.84
CA ASP A 358 12.57 -15.05 -9.99
C ASP A 358 11.75 -15.49 -8.78
N CYS A 359 10.90 -14.62 -8.21
CA CYS A 359 9.93 -15.01 -7.18
C CYS A 359 8.89 -15.99 -7.72
N VAL A 360 8.34 -15.77 -8.92
CA VAL A 360 7.36 -16.69 -9.55
C VAL A 360 8.04 -18.04 -9.85
N ASP A 361 9.27 -18.03 -10.33
CA ASP A 361 10.04 -19.25 -10.56
C ASP A 361 10.31 -20.01 -9.24
N ALA A 362 10.65 -19.31 -8.16
CA ALA A 362 10.86 -19.89 -6.84
C ALA A 362 9.59 -20.52 -6.25
N ILE A 363 8.40 -19.94 -6.49
CA ILE A 363 7.10 -20.52 -6.08
C ILE A 363 6.91 -21.93 -6.65
N ASN A 364 7.43 -22.22 -7.86
CA ASN A 364 7.33 -23.52 -8.50
C ASN A 364 8.14 -24.62 -7.80
N ASN A 365 9.16 -24.26 -7.02
CA ASN A 365 10.01 -25.20 -6.27
C ASN A 365 9.41 -25.59 -4.92
N VAL A 366 8.33 -24.92 -4.47
CA VAL A 366 7.73 -25.09 -3.17
C VAL A 366 6.54 -26.05 -3.23
N ASN A 367 6.42 -26.92 -2.25
CA ASN A 367 5.24 -27.78 -2.07
C ASN A 367 4.16 -27.05 -1.26
N TRP A 368 3.04 -26.74 -1.91
CA TRP A 368 1.91 -26.01 -1.32
C TRP A 368 0.83 -26.96 -0.82
N ILE A 369 0.45 -26.85 0.45
CA ILE A 369 -0.53 -27.68 1.13
C ILE A 369 -1.60 -26.78 1.77
N PRO A 370 -2.85 -26.77 1.29
CA PRO A 370 -3.34 -27.42 0.07
C PRO A 370 -2.85 -26.74 -1.21
N GLY A 371 -2.92 -27.43 -2.35
CA GLY A 371 -2.36 -26.99 -3.64
C GLY A 371 -2.89 -25.65 -4.17
N TRP A 372 -4.08 -25.20 -3.76
CA TRP A 372 -4.62 -23.89 -4.15
C TRP A 372 -3.76 -22.72 -3.66
N GLY A 373 -2.97 -22.92 -2.60
CA GLY A 373 -2.06 -21.90 -2.07
C GLY A 373 -1.06 -21.40 -3.10
N LYS A 374 -0.62 -22.27 -4.04
CA LYS A 374 0.28 -21.90 -5.13
C LYS A 374 -0.33 -20.82 -6.02
N ALA A 375 -1.50 -21.10 -6.61
CA ALA A 375 -2.15 -20.15 -7.51
C ALA A 375 -2.46 -18.81 -6.82
N ARG A 376 -2.77 -18.86 -5.51
CA ARG A 376 -3.04 -17.66 -4.72
C ARG A 376 -1.81 -16.77 -4.56
N ILE A 377 -0.65 -17.31 -4.16
CA ILE A 377 0.56 -16.52 -3.97
C ILE A 377 1.14 -16.06 -5.31
N GLU A 378 1.08 -16.92 -6.33
CA GLU A 378 1.53 -16.60 -7.69
C GLU A 378 0.78 -15.38 -8.24
N GLY A 379 -0.56 -15.36 -8.16
CA GLY A 379 -1.36 -14.20 -8.59
C GLY A 379 -1.11 -12.93 -7.77
N MET A 380 -0.72 -13.06 -6.50
CA MET A 380 -0.36 -11.91 -5.65
C MET A 380 1.03 -11.36 -6.00
N VAL A 381 2.01 -12.22 -6.27
CA VAL A 381 3.38 -11.79 -6.62
C VAL A 381 3.43 -11.23 -8.03
N ASP A 382 2.78 -11.90 -8.98
CA ASP A 382 2.75 -11.49 -10.39
C ASP A 382 2.18 -10.08 -10.59
N LYS A 383 1.15 -9.72 -9.82
CA LYS A 383 0.50 -8.40 -9.91
C LYS A 383 0.96 -7.39 -8.85
N SER A 384 1.92 -7.75 -7.98
CA SER A 384 2.31 -6.83 -6.91
C SER A 384 3.04 -5.60 -7.46
N PRO A 385 2.73 -4.39 -6.98
CA PRO A 385 3.56 -3.23 -7.24
C PRO A 385 4.93 -3.38 -6.57
N ASP A 386 5.83 -2.42 -6.82
CA ASP A 386 7.03 -2.28 -6.02
C ASP A 386 6.66 -2.22 -4.53
N TRP A 387 7.40 -2.95 -3.69
CA TRP A 387 7.09 -3.01 -2.27
C TRP A 387 7.63 -1.78 -1.54
N CYS A 388 6.75 -0.88 -1.10
CA CYS A 388 7.11 0.26 -0.27
C CYS A 388 7.55 -0.22 1.12
N ILE A 389 8.85 -0.08 1.42
CA ILE A 389 9.44 -0.54 2.68
C ILE A 389 9.66 0.57 3.71
N SER A 390 9.52 1.84 3.34
CA SER A 390 9.69 2.96 4.26
C SER A 390 8.41 3.32 5.00
N ARG A 391 8.54 3.63 6.30
CA ARG A 391 7.45 4.06 7.18
C ARG A 391 7.89 5.28 7.97
N GLN A 392 7.00 6.24 8.11
CA GLN A 392 7.19 7.44 8.94
C GLN A 392 6.79 7.11 10.37
N ARG A 393 7.61 6.26 11.03
CA ARG A 393 7.39 5.73 12.38
C ARG A 393 8.55 6.05 13.30
N ILE A 394 8.31 5.91 14.60
CA ILE A 394 9.31 6.15 15.65
C ILE A 394 9.84 4.81 16.20
N TRP A 395 8.99 3.79 16.25
CA TRP A 395 9.31 2.47 16.75
C TRP A 395 9.39 1.44 15.61
N GLY A 396 10.60 1.12 15.18
CA GLY A 396 10.92 0.18 14.09
C GLY A 396 12.39 0.24 13.74
N VAL A 397 12.88 -0.75 13.01
CA VAL A 397 14.26 -0.78 12.51
C VAL A 397 14.44 0.36 11.50
N PRO A 398 15.43 1.23 11.66
CA PRO A 398 15.62 2.37 10.77
C PRO A 398 16.11 1.93 9.37
N ILE A 399 15.79 2.73 8.35
CA ILE A 399 16.47 2.67 7.06
C ILE A 399 17.82 3.38 7.21
N ALA A 400 18.86 2.63 7.60
CA ALA A 400 20.15 3.19 7.98
C ALA A 400 20.98 3.65 6.76
N LEU A 401 20.46 4.64 6.03
CA LEU A 401 21.07 5.21 4.84
C LEU A 401 21.46 6.69 5.07
N PHE A 402 22.58 7.08 4.47
CA PHE A 402 22.95 8.46 4.25
C PHE A 402 22.60 8.81 2.80
N VAL A 403 21.87 9.90 2.60
CA VAL A 403 21.47 10.38 1.27
C VAL A 403 22.03 11.77 1.01
N HIS A 404 22.46 12.01 -0.21
CA HIS A 404 22.99 13.31 -0.62
C HIS A 404 21.87 14.35 -0.60
N LYS A 405 22.09 15.49 0.02
CA LYS A 405 21.06 16.54 0.27
C LYS A 405 20.42 17.08 -1.01
N GLU A 406 21.18 17.20 -2.10
CA GLU A 406 20.69 17.73 -3.37
C GLU A 406 20.14 16.66 -4.28
N THR A 407 20.94 15.59 -4.55
CA THR A 407 20.54 14.54 -5.51
C THR A 407 19.63 13.50 -4.89
N GLN A 408 19.64 13.41 -3.57
CA GLN A 408 18.87 12.44 -2.80
C GLN A 408 19.27 10.98 -3.08
N GLU A 409 20.43 10.76 -3.71
CA GLU A 409 20.99 9.44 -3.95
C GLU A 409 21.67 8.89 -2.69
N PRO A 410 21.63 7.56 -2.44
CA PRO A 410 22.34 6.94 -1.35
C PRO A 410 23.85 7.13 -1.47
N HIS A 411 24.52 7.18 -0.32
CA HIS A 411 25.99 7.23 -0.28
C HIS A 411 26.59 6.01 -1.01
N PRO A 412 27.64 6.18 -1.83
CA PRO A 412 28.24 5.07 -2.61
C PRO A 412 28.66 3.86 -1.76
N ASP A 413 29.11 4.10 -0.53
CA ASP A 413 29.53 3.06 0.42
C ASP A 413 28.39 2.54 1.31
N SER A 414 27.12 2.69 0.91
CA SER A 414 25.95 2.36 1.75
C SER A 414 26.00 0.95 2.34
N VAL A 415 26.40 -0.06 1.57
CA VAL A 415 26.50 -1.45 2.07
C VAL A 415 27.47 -1.58 3.22
N LYS A 416 28.65 -0.96 3.09
CA LYS A 416 29.67 -0.95 4.15
C LYS A 416 29.19 -0.15 5.37
N LEU A 417 28.58 0.99 5.14
CA LEU A 417 28.07 1.86 6.20
C LEU A 417 26.95 1.19 7.00
N ILE A 418 26.07 0.45 6.33
CA ILE A 418 25.02 -0.34 7.01
C ILE A 418 25.63 -1.39 7.92
N GLU A 419 26.71 -2.09 7.52
CA GLU A 419 27.38 -3.04 8.40
C GLU A 419 27.99 -2.36 9.64
N GLU A 420 28.61 -1.18 9.48
CA GLU A 420 29.14 -0.43 10.63
C GLU A 420 28.02 0.05 11.57
N VAL A 421 26.85 0.45 11.01
CA VAL A 421 25.67 0.77 11.82
C VAL A 421 25.12 -0.49 12.50
N ALA A 422 25.04 -1.62 11.81
CA ALA A 422 24.58 -2.89 12.38
C ALA A 422 25.41 -3.31 13.61
N LYS A 423 26.74 -3.17 13.55
CA LYS A 423 27.63 -3.41 14.70
C LYS A 423 27.32 -2.51 15.89
N LYS A 424 26.97 -1.24 15.67
CA LYS A 424 26.56 -0.32 16.73
C LYS A 424 25.18 -0.70 17.30
N VAL A 425 24.24 -1.14 16.43
CA VAL A 425 22.91 -1.59 16.82
C VAL A 425 22.96 -2.89 17.63
N GLU A 426 23.87 -3.79 17.37
CA GLU A 426 24.09 -4.98 18.21
C GLU A 426 24.40 -4.64 19.66
N GLN A 427 24.96 -3.47 19.92
CA GLN A 427 25.38 -3.02 21.27
C GLN A 427 24.33 -2.13 21.93
N GLY A 428 23.65 -1.26 21.15
CA GLY A 428 22.79 -0.20 21.69
C GLY A 428 21.35 -0.23 21.16
N GLY A 429 20.98 -1.22 20.34
CA GLY A 429 19.68 -1.27 19.67
C GLY A 429 19.54 -0.16 18.61
N ILE A 430 18.33 0.01 18.09
CA ILE A 430 18.05 1.01 17.04
C ILE A 430 18.38 2.44 17.44
N ASP A 431 18.43 2.76 18.73
CA ASP A 431 18.83 4.09 19.21
C ASP A 431 20.24 4.47 18.78
N ALA A 432 21.13 3.49 18.58
CA ALA A 432 22.48 3.71 18.08
C ALA A 432 22.51 4.40 16.70
N TRP A 433 21.50 4.18 15.84
CA TRP A 433 21.34 4.93 14.59
C TRP A 433 20.82 6.34 14.82
N PHE A 434 19.75 6.48 15.61
CA PHE A 434 19.11 7.78 15.79
C PHE A 434 20.03 8.78 16.49
N GLU A 435 20.87 8.33 17.42
CA GLU A 435 21.83 9.15 18.17
C GLU A 435 23.18 9.35 17.44
N LEU A 436 23.45 8.58 16.38
CA LEU A 436 24.71 8.63 15.64
C LEU A 436 24.94 10.00 15.00
N ASP A 437 26.10 10.58 15.23
CA ASP A 437 26.61 11.69 14.42
C ASP A 437 27.11 11.16 13.08
N ALA A 438 26.60 11.69 11.97
CA ALA A 438 27.00 11.26 10.64
C ALA A 438 28.51 11.35 10.41
N ALA A 439 29.16 12.38 10.96
CA ALA A 439 30.60 12.60 10.83
C ALA A 439 31.46 11.46 11.42
N GLU A 440 30.93 10.66 12.36
CA GLU A 440 31.65 9.49 12.90
C GLU A 440 31.90 8.40 11.83
N LEU A 441 31.00 8.26 10.86
CA LEU A 441 31.06 7.22 9.83
C LEU A 441 31.51 7.74 8.48
N ILE A 442 31.04 8.93 8.07
CA ILE A 442 31.28 9.48 6.73
C ILE A 442 32.19 10.72 6.73
N GLY A 443 32.72 11.10 7.92
CA GLY A 443 33.72 12.17 8.02
C GLY A 443 33.23 13.48 7.41
N ALA A 444 34.04 14.06 6.49
CA ALA A 444 33.75 15.32 5.83
C ALA A 444 32.50 15.27 4.92
N ASP A 445 32.11 14.08 4.43
CA ASP A 445 30.94 13.91 3.58
C ASP A 445 29.63 14.22 4.33
N ALA A 446 29.65 14.25 5.67
CA ALA A 446 28.50 14.62 6.50
C ALA A 446 27.94 16.02 6.19
N GLU A 447 28.74 16.92 5.61
CA GLU A 447 28.25 18.23 5.16
C GLU A 447 27.26 18.11 4.00
N ASN A 448 27.45 17.11 3.13
CA ASN A 448 26.66 16.91 1.89
C ASN A 448 25.57 15.85 2.02
N TYR A 449 25.59 15.06 3.08
CA TYR A 449 24.66 13.96 3.31
C TYR A 449 23.77 14.19 4.54
N GLU A 450 22.60 13.58 4.51
CA GLU A 450 21.67 13.53 5.64
C GLU A 450 21.26 12.08 5.94
N LYS A 451 20.90 11.82 7.20
CA LYS A 451 20.41 10.50 7.63
C LYS A 451 18.95 10.33 7.21
N VAL A 452 18.58 9.16 6.72
CA VAL A 452 17.18 8.78 6.56
C VAL A 452 16.58 8.52 7.94
N HIS A 453 15.42 9.11 8.20
CA HIS A 453 14.70 8.98 9.48
C HIS A 453 13.56 7.97 9.46
N ASP A 454 13.19 7.48 8.28
CA ASP A 454 12.15 6.47 8.12
C ASP A 454 12.59 5.13 8.74
N THR A 455 11.59 4.37 9.19
CA THR A 455 11.80 2.98 9.63
C THR A 455 11.37 2.02 8.53
N LEU A 456 11.83 0.78 8.62
CA LEU A 456 11.39 -0.31 7.76
C LEU A 456 9.94 -0.70 8.06
N ASP A 457 9.27 -1.21 7.05
CA ASP A 457 8.01 -1.93 7.18
C ASP A 457 8.19 -3.14 8.11
N VAL A 458 7.28 -3.35 9.05
CA VAL A 458 7.30 -4.51 9.97
C VAL A 458 7.29 -5.85 9.21
N TRP A 459 6.68 -5.88 8.03
CA TRP A 459 6.73 -7.06 7.15
C TRP A 459 8.14 -7.33 6.59
N PHE A 460 9.02 -6.33 6.57
CA PHE A 460 10.44 -6.54 6.27
C PHE A 460 11.13 -7.26 7.43
N ASP A 461 10.84 -6.88 8.67
CA ASP A 461 11.36 -7.55 9.86
C ASP A 461 10.98 -9.03 9.86
N SER A 462 9.68 -9.33 9.66
CA SER A 462 9.16 -10.69 9.56
C SER A 462 9.76 -11.47 8.39
N GLY A 463 9.87 -10.84 7.24
CA GLY A 463 10.44 -11.44 6.02
C GLY A 463 11.93 -11.77 6.14
N ALA A 464 12.65 -11.08 7.01
CA ALA A 464 14.08 -11.27 7.25
C ALA A 464 14.40 -12.53 8.09
N THR A 465 13.41 -13.25 8.62
CA THR A 465 13.60 -14.41 9.53
C THR A 465 14.40 -15.55 8.93
N ASN A 466 14.40 -15.70 7.61
CA ASN A 466 15.28 -16.68 6.95
C ASN A 466 16.78 -16.38 7.14
N TYR A 467 17.17 -15.13 7.38
CA TYR A 467 18.52 -14.70 7.69
C TYR A 467 18.74 -14.53 9.20
N SER A 468 17.87 -13.76 9.87
CA SER A 468 18.05 -13.39 11.28
C SER A 468 17.75 -14.54 12.27
N VAL A 469 17.07 -15.60 11.83
CA VAL A 469 16.74 -16.75 12.66
C VAL A 469 17.40 -18.04 12.13
N ILE A 470 17.13 -18.41 10.87
CA ILE A 470 17.56 -19.69 10.32
C ILE A 470 19.09 -19.73 10.16
N ASP A 471 19.68 -18.72 9.51
CA ASP A 471 21.14 -18.69 9.31
C ASP A 471 21.93 -18.44 10.62
N GLN A 472 21.28 -17.97 11.68
CA GLN A 472 21.93 -17.62 12.95
C GLN A 472 21.91 -18.74 14.00
N ARG A 473 21.35 -19.92 13.66
CA ARG A 473 21.17 -21.03 14.61
C ARG A 473 21.60 -22.35 14.00
N ASP A 474 22.63 -22.98 14.56
CA ASP A 474 23.26 -24.21 14.05
C ASP A 474 22.29 -25.41 13.92
N GLN A 475 21.18 -25.42 14.71
CA GLN A 475 20.20 -26.48 14.66
C GLN A 475 19.12 -26.28 13.57
N LEU A 476 19.15 -25.19 12.82
CA LEU A 476 18.22 -24.89 11.73
C LEU A 476 18.92 -24.99 10.37
N GLU A 477 18.16 -25.33 9.34
CA GLU A 477 18.62 -25.40 7.95
C GLU A 477 17.85 -24.48 7.03
N PHE A 478 18.57 -23.86 6.11
CA PHE A 478 17.99 -23.09 5.00
C PHE A 478 17.91 -23.95 3.71
N PRO A 479 16.78 -23.96 2.98
CA PRO A 479 15.46 -23.38 3.31
C PRO A 479 14.76 -24.12 4.47
N ALA A 480 13.86 -23.43 5.17
CA ALA A 480 13.04 -24.06 6.21
C ALA A 480 12.23 -25.23 5.64
N ASP A 481 12.07 -26.31 6.40
CA ASP A 481 11.29 -27.46 5.93
C ASP A 481 9.80 -27.15 5.81
N LEU A 482 9.24 -26.34 6.72
CA LEU A 482 7.83 -26.03 6.74
C LEU A 482 7.54 -24.62 7.29
N TYR A 483 6.85 -23.79 6.50
CA TYR A 483 6.10 -22.64 7.00
C TYR A 483 4.64 -23.05 7.19
N LEU A 484 4.05 -22.71 8.35
CA LEU A 484 2.69 -23.11 8.71
C LEU A 484 1.95 -21.92 9.32
N GLU A 485 0.99 -21.36 8.58
CA GLU A 485 0.19 -20.21 9.00
C GLU A 485 -1.20 -20.19 8.32
N GLY A 486 -1.99 -19.18 8.65
CA GLY A 486 -3.29 -18.94 8.05
C GLY A 486 -3.21 -18.44 6.60
N SER A 487 -4.33 -18.49 5.90
CA SER A 487 -4.42 -18.10 4.48
C SER A 487 -4.19 -16.60 4.22
N ASP A 488 -4.27 -15.74 5.23
CA ASP A 488 -3.93 -14.33 5.16
C ASP A 488 -2.44 -14.10 4.92
N GLN A 489 -1.59 -15.04 5.33
CA GLN A 489 -0.14 -14.93 5.20
C GLN A 489 0.39 -15.09 3.76
N HIS A 490 -0.44 -15.45 2.80
CA HIS A 490 -0.09 -15.32 1.37
C HIS A 490 0.15 -13.86 0.98
N ARG A 491 -0.53 -12.91 1.63
CA ARG A 491 -0.29 -11.47 1.45
C ARG A 491 0.66 -10.88 2.50
N GLY A 492 1.02 -11.63 3.51
CA GLY A 492 1.92 -11.24 4.60
C GLY A 492 3.23 -12.03 4.55
N TRP A 493 3.50 -12.79 5.61
CA TRP A 493 4.79 -13.41 5.86
C TRP A 493 5.30 -14.35 4.77
N PHE A 494 4.43 -15.15 4.13
CA PHE A 494 4.87 -16.02 3.03
C PHE A 494 5.43 -15.21 1.87
N GLN A 495 4.73 -14.13 1.49
CA GLN A 495 5.14 -13.28 0.37
C GLN A 495 6.40 -12.47 0.69
N THR A 496 6.49 -11.88 1.89
CA THR A 496 7.61 -11.02 2.26
C THR A 496 8.88 -11.85 2.49
N SER A 497 8.77 -13.04 3.11
CA SER A 497 9.88 -13.97 3.23
C SER A 497 10.40 -14.42 1.86
N LEU A 498 9.49 -14.72 0.92
CA LEU A 498 9.86 -15.10 -0.45
C LEU A 498 10.61 -13.97 -1.15
N LYS A 499 10.04 -12.76 -1.17
CA LYS A 499 10.64 -11.59 -1.83
C LYS A 499 12.04 -11.28 -1.28
N LEU A 500 12.22 -11.26 0.04
CA LEU A 500 13.52 -10.98 0.64
C LEU A 500 14.53 -12.10 0.40
N SER A 501 14.13 -13.36 0.53
CA SER A 501 15.03 -14.47 0.28
C SER A 501 15.50 -14.50 -1.17
N VAL A 502 14.60 -14.30 -2.13
CA VAL A 502 14.97 -14.24 -3.56
C VAL A 502 15.83 -13.02 -3.85
N ALA A 503 15.49 -11.84 -3.31
CA ALA A 503 16.30 -10.62 -3.48
C ALA A 503 17.72 -10.76 -2.91
N MET A 504 17.88 -11.50 -1.79
CA MET A 504 19.19 -11.68 -1.16
C MET A 504 20.04 -12.77 -1.78
N ARG A 505 19.41 -13.88 -2.21
CA ARG A 505 20.15 -15.12 -2.57
C ARG A 505 19.54 -15.93 -3.71
N GLY A 506 18.54 -15.41 -4.42
CA GLY A 506 17.92 -16.04 -5.58
C GLY A 506 17.21 -17.36 -5.29
N LYS A 507 16.75 -17.60 -4.03
CA LYS A 507 16.21 -18.88 -3.62
C LYS A 507 15.02 -18.73 -2.67
N GLU A 508 14.05 -19.68 -2.76
CA GLU A 508 12.91 -19.78 -1.86
C GLU A 508 13.35 -20.00 -0.40
N PRO A 509 12.65 -19.40 0.59
CA PRO A 509 13.01 -19.53 2.01
C PRO A 509 12.45 -20.79 2.68
N PHE A 510 11.57 -21.53 2.01
CA PHE A 510 10.86 -22.68 2.54
C PHE A 510 10.68 -23.77 1.48
N LYS A 511 10.72 -25.04 1.90
CA LYS A 511 10.47 -26.23 1.05
C LYS A 511 8.98 -26.52 0.93
N ASN A 512 8.24 -26.36 2.02
CA ASN A 512 6.81 -26.62 2.11
C ASN A 512 6.08 -25.44 2.77
N VAL A 513 4.86 -25.16 2.31
CA VAL A 513 3.95 -24.23 2.97
C VAL A 513 2.63 -24.93 3.25
N LEU A 514 2.26 -25.01 4.53
CA LEU A 514 0.98 -25.53 4.96
C LEU A 514 0.08 -24.37 5.42
N THR A 515 -1.07 -24.25 4.79
CA THR A 515 -2.03 -23.17 5.06
C THR A 515 -3.26 -23.73 5.77
N HIS A 516 -3.59 -23.19 6.94
CA HIS A 516 -4.82 -23.50 7.67
C HIS A 516 -5.88 -22.41 7.52
N GLY A 517 -7.11 -22.73 7.86
CA GLY A 517 -8.23 -21.79 7.95
C GLY A 517 -8.18 -20.94 9.22
N PHE A 518 -9.27 -20.22 9.49
CA PHE A 518 -9.43 -19.36 10.66
C PHE A 518 -10.39 -19.98 11.67
N VAL A 519 -10.17 -19.64 12.93
CA VAL A 519 -11.17 -19.83 13.96
C VAL A 519 -12.31 -18.82 13.76
N VAL A 520 -13.52 -19.34 13.69
CA VAL A 520 -14.72 -18.56 13.41
C VAL A 520 -15.68 -18.58 14.59
N ASP A 521 -16.57 -17.59 14.67
CA ASP A 521 -17.65 -17.53 15.66
C ASP A 521 -18.83 -18.46 15.25
N ALA A 522 -19.87 -18.47 16.06
CA ALA A 522 -21.07 -19.28 15.83
C ALA A 522 -21.81 -18.95 14.52
N HIS A 523 -21.50 -17.82 13.88
CA HIS A 523 -22.07 -17.39 12.60
C HIS A 523 -21.12 -17.64 11.42
N GLY A 524 -19.99 -18.33 11.63
CA GLY A 524 -19.00 -18.59 10.60
C GLY A 524 -18.13 -17.38 10.26
N LYS A 525 -18.13 -16.31 11.06
CA LYS A 525 -17.31 -15.12 10.85
C LYS A 525 -15.97 -15.24 11.56
N LYS A 526 -14.89 -14.83 10.88
CA LYS A 526 -13.54 -14.73 11.48
C LYS A 526 -13.61 -13.91 12.76
N MET A 527 -13.04 -14.44 13.84
CA MET A 527 -12.93 -13.72 15.11
C MET A 527 -11.93 -12.58 15.00
N SER A 528 -12.33 -11.37 15.37
CA SER A 528 -11.46 -10.21 15.43
C SER A 528 -11.83 -9.27 16.58
N LYS A 529 -10.84 -8.54 17.10
CA LYS A 529 -11.07 -7.55 18.16
C LYS A 529 -12.00 -6.42 17.71
N SER A 530 -11.93 -6.04 16.43
CA SER A 530 -12.78 -5.00 15.83
C SER A 530 -14.24 -5.43 15.72
N ALA A 531 -14.50 -6.71 15.43
CA ALA A 531 -15.85 -7.28 15.38
C ALA A 531 -16.45 -7.56 16.77
N GLY A 532 -15.63 -7.52 17.84
CA GLY A 532 -16.08 -7.78 19.21
C GLY A 532 -16.48 -9.24 19.49
N ASN A 533 -16.23 -10.17 18.56
CA ASN A 533 -16.64 -11.57 18.62
C ASN A 533 -15.53 -12.52 19.11
N VAL A 534 -14.43 -11.99 19.66
CA VAL A 534 -13.29 -12.79 20.11
C VAL A 534 -13.62 -13.52 21.40
N VAL A 535 -13.45 -14.83 21.38
CA VAL A 535 -13.38 -15.67 22.57
C VAL A 535 -11.92 -15.83 22.97
N LEU A 536 -11.54 -15.22 24.09
CA LEU A 536 -10.17 -15.30 24.58
C LEU A 536 -9.85 -16.73 25.03
N PRO A 537 -8.71 -17.34 24.60
CA PRO A 537 -8.30 -18.68 25.01
C PRO A 537 -8.27 -18.85 26.54
N GLN A 538 -7.85 -17.81 27.27
CA GLN A 538 -7.79 -17.80 28.73
C GLN A 538 -9.16 -18.08 29.39
N LYS A 539 -10.26 -17.57 28.81
CA LYS A 539 -11.61 -17.84 29.31
C LYS A 539 -11.96 -19.33 29.21
N VAL A 540 -11.54 -19.95 28.09
CA VAL A 540 -11.80 -21.39 27.85
C VAL A 540 -10.94 -22.25 28.74
N PHE A 541 -9.61 -22.08 28.71
CA PHE A 541 -8.74 -22.99 29.47
C PHE A 541 -8.77 -22.77 30.98
N ASN A 542 -9.17 -21.61 31.47
CA ASN A 542 -9.38 -21.37 32.90
C ASN A 542 -10.66 -22.04 33.44
N SER A 543 -11.68 -22.23 32.59
CA SER A 543 -12.96 -22.82 32.98
C SER A 543 -13.07 -24.31 32.62
N LEU A 544 -12.61 -24.71 31.44
CA LEU A 544 -12.78 -26.07 30.90
C LEU A 544 -11.47 -26.85 30.76
N GLY A 545 -10.33 -26.19 30.92
CA GLY A 545 -9.00 -26.77 30.71
C GLY A 545 -8.49 -26.59 29.27
N ALA A 546 -7.16 -26.64 29.13
CA ALA A 546 -6.50 -26.45 27.85
C ALA A 546 -6.78 -27.58 26.85
N ASP A 547 -6.98 -28.82 27.35
CA ASP A 547 -7.22 -29.99 26.52
C ASP A 547 -8.54 -29.89 25.75
N ILE A 548 -9.58 -29.27 26.32
CA ILE A 548 -10.84 -29.02 25.63
C ILE A 548 -10.65 -28.09 24.42
N LEU A 549 -9.88 -27.01 24.61
CA LEU A 549 -9.57 -26.09 23.51
C LEU A 549 -8.74 -26.76 22.41
N ARG A 550 -7.75 -27.57 22.79
CA ARG A 550 -6.91 -28.35 21.87
C ARG A 550 -7.73 -29.39 21.09
N LEU A 551 -8.61 -30.10 21.79
CA LEU A 551 -9.49 -31.08 21.16
C LEU A 551 -10.47 -30.43 20.19
N TRP A 552 -11.03 -29.27 20.55
CA TRP A 552 -11.91 -28.52 19.68
C TRP A 552 -11.20 -28.14 18.37
N VAL A 553 -9.98 -27.57 18.44
CA VAL A 553 -9.18 -27.22 17.25
C VAL A 553 -8.87 -28.48 16.41
N ALA A 554 -8.49 -29.59 17.05
CA ALA A 554 -8.16 -30.83 16.35
C ALA A 554 -9.37 -31.54 15.70
N ALA A 555 -10.57 -31.25 16.18
CA ALA A 555 -11.83 -31.82 15.68
C ALA A 555 -12.54 -30.94 14.62
N THR A 556 -11.97 -29.77 14.32
CA THR A 556 -12.54 -28.84 13.32
C THR A 556 -11.90 -29.12 11.97
N ASP A 557 -12.75 -29.26 10.91
CA ASP A 557 -12.31 -29.47 9.53
C ASP A 557 -11.77 -28.18 8.90
#